data_21f70ab8c2809700627addc5cca510a0
#
_entry.id   21f70ab8c2809700627addc5cca510a0
#
_cell.length_a   1.000
_cell.length_b   1.000
_cell.length_c   1.000
_cell.angle_alpha   90.00
_cell.angle_beta   90.00
_cell.angle_gamma   90.00
#
_symmetry.space_group_name_H-M   'P 1'
#
loop_
_entity.id
_entity.type
_entity.pdbx_description
1 polymer ?
#
loop_
_entity_poly.entity_id
_entity_poly.type
_entity_poly.pdbx_seq_one_letter_code
_entity_poly.pdbx_strand_id
1 'polypeptide(L)'
;MNRALVILLVVVVVAGYLGTLIAQDPGYVLIAYGEYSMQTSLWVMLGLVLTITLLVYLALRVTGIIRRVPATYLVWRGHQQTQRASNLTIKGQKLLAEGEYQRARKFLDSGALNNESQALNYLAAARAADQMGDGEARESYLRQAVEIDIGLSRARSVVAAELALARGEPEVALKMLKDTKSNDHILQIKLKSIQAASSWSDGLLTVPEMRKTNPAVALAIEKEAAAAGLSDASLSDYTRHDLFRNLSAELKKDPTYIALYVRGLNDRDVVEPVLRAALKKSWNPELVALYGELGESTLQIRLKTVENWQTSNSADPALQYC
;
A
#
# COMPACT_ATOMS: atom_id res chain seq x y z
N MET A 1 21.82 5.86 59.55
CA MET A 1 22.42 7.15 59.93
C MET A 1 22.65 7.93 58.66
N ASN A 2 21.99 9.07 58.43
CA ASN A 2 22.01 9.81 57.15
C ASN A 2 23.43 10.27 56.81
N ARG A 3 23.95 9.91 55.64
CA ARG A 3 25.29 10.36 55.16
C ARG A 3 25.47 11.87 55.28
N ALA A 4 24.40 12.64 55.16
CA ALA A 4 24.38 14.08 55.37
C ALA A 4 24.73 14.48 56.82
N LEU A 5 24.28 13.71 57.82
CA LEU A 5 24.56 13.97 59.24
C LEU A 5 26.04 13.71 59.59
N VAL A 6 26.63 12.66 59.00
CA VAL A 6 28.06 12.35 59.17
C VAL A 6 28.92 13.43 58.52
N ILE A 7 28.56 13.89 57.34
CA ILE A 7 29.26 14.97 56.65
C ILE A 7 29.17 16.27 57.43
N LEU A 8 27.99 16.59 57.96
CA LEU A 8 27.81 17.79 58.82
C LEU A 8 28.68 17.74 60.08
N LEU A 9 28.75 16.57 60.77
CA LEU A 9 29.54 16.40 61.95
C LEU A 9 31.04 16.56 61.68
N VAL A 10 31.52 15.97 60.57
CA VAL A 10 32.89 16.14 60.08
C VAL A 10 33.23 17.59 59.82
N VAL A 11 32.32 18.29 59.10
CA VAL A 11 32.49 19.73 58.80
C VAL A 11 32.60 20.59 60.09
N VAL A 12 31.74 20.31 61.07
CA VAL A 12 31.74 21.04 62.34
C VAL A 12 33.07 20.77 63.15
N VAL A 13 33.53 19.54 63.17
CA VAL A 13 34.80 19.17 63.86
C VAL A 13 35.98 19.83 63.15
N VAL A 14 36.05 19.79 61.87
CA VAL A 14 37.10 20.42 61.02
C VAL A 14 37.08 21.95 61.20
N ALA A 15 35.90 22.57 61.19
CA ALA A 15 35.77 24.00 61.43
C ALA A 15 36.20 24.43 62.80
N GLY A 16 35.87 23.65 63.88
CA GLY A 16 36.34 23.87 65.22
C GLY A 16 37.90 23.78 65.40
N TYR A 17 38.48 22.76 64.78
CA TYR A 17 39.91 22.59 64.74
C TYR A 17 40.65 23.71 64.01
N LEU A 18 40.13 24.10 62.82
CA LEU A 18 40.68 25.24 62.14
C LEU A 18 40.52 26.55 62.89
N GLY A 19 39.41 26.74 63.62
CA GLY A 19 39.22 27.90 64.52
C GLY A 19 40.28 28.04 65.58
N THR A 20 40.72 26.91 66.19
CA THR A 20 41.81 26.93 67.23
C THR A 20 43.18 27.26 66.61
N LEU A 21 43.46 26.77 65.40
CA LEU A 21 44.71 27.10 64.70
C LEU A 21 44.74 28.60 64.26
N ILE A 22 43.64 29.17 63.85
CA ILE A 22 43.51 30.58 63.51
C ILE A 22 43.75 31.49 64.72
N ALA A 23 43.29 31.02 65.90
CA ALA A 23 43.44 31.76 67.16
C ALA A 23 44.89 31.74 67.70
N GLN A 24 45.67 30.68 67.47
CA GLN A 24 47.03 30.51 67.97
C GLN A 24 48.07 31.30 67.13
N ASP A 25 47.93 31.39 65.85
CA ASP A 25 48.88 32.03 64.97
C ASP A 25 48.14 32.72 63.77
N PRO A 26 47.81 34.02 63.91
CA PRO A 26 46.99 34.72 62.91
C PRO A 26 47.69 34.97 61.58
N GLY A 27 48.98 34.70 61.47
CA GLY A 27 49.75 34.95 60.24
C GLY A 27 49.32 36.24 59.48
N TYR A 28 50.19 36.95 58.88
CA TYR A 28 49.84 38.11 58.14
C TYR A 28 50.42 38.02 56.72
N VAL A 29 49.64 38.53 55.75
CA VAL A 29 50.02 38.69 54.31
C VAL A 29 50.13 40.20 54.05
N LEU A 30 51.32 40.65 53.61
CA LEU A 30 51.54 42.03 53.21
C LEU A 30 51.57 42.07 51.68
N ILE A 31 50.66 42.81 51.09
CA ILE A 31 50.65 43.09 49.66
C ILE A 31 51.04 44.55 49.46
N ALA A 32 52.22 44.76 48.86
CA ALA A 32 52.73 46.11 48.57
C ALA A 32 52.72 46.29 47.00
N TYR A 33 52.08 47.33 46.54
CA TYR A 33 52.11 47.70 45.17
C TYR A 33 52.30 49.22 45.00
N GLY A 34 53.51 49.64 44.61
CA GLY A 34 53.92 51.06 44.58
C GLY A 34 53.91 51.68 45.96
N GLU A 35 53.15 52.77 46.14
CA GLU A 35 53.04 53.48 47.41
C GLU A 35 51.96 52.91 48.36
N TYR A 36 51.22 51.90 47.90
CA TYR A 36 50.13 51.30 48.66
C TYR A 36 50.56 49.96 49.28
N SER A 37 50.37 49.82 50.61
CA SER A 37 50.60 48.61 51.34
C SER A 37 49.33 48.20 52.11
N MET A 38 48.85 46.99 51.82
CA MET A 38 47.71 46.39 52.52
C MET A 38 48.18 45.19 53.33
N GLN A 39 47.83 45.19 54.61
CA GLN A 39 48.09 44.07 55.55
C GLN A 39 46.77 43.36 55.83
N THR A 40 46.74 42.05 55.63
CA THR A 40 45.57 41.24 55.89
C THR A 40 45.99 39.92 56.58
N SER A 41 45.09 39.31 57.35
CA SER A 41 45.32 37.97 57.85
C SER A 41 45.46 36.93 56.77
N LEU A 42 46.44 36.00 56.94
CA LEU A 42 46.64 34.85 56.03
C LEU A 42 45.32 34.08 55.81
N TRP A 43 44.56 33.91 56.89
CA TRP A 43 43.30 33.18 56.85
C TRP A 43 42.21 33.87 56.08
N VAL A 44 42.13 35.21 56.14
CA VAL A 44 41.20 35.99 55.34
C VAL A 44 41.54 35.92 53.84
N MET A 45 42.84 35.93 53.53
CA MET A 45 43.28 35.80 52.11
C MET A 45 42.98 34.40 51.58
N LEU A 46 43.22 33.36 52.35
CA LEU A 46 42.89 31.97 51.95
C LEU A 46 41.41 31.77 51.78
N GLY A 47 40.58 32.32 52.69
CA GLY A 47 39.12 32.34 52.57
C GLY A 47 38.63 33.04 51.30
N LEU A 48 39.24 34.19 50.94
CA LEU A 48 38.94 34.92 49.75
C LEU A 48 39.25 34.10 48.48
N VAL A 49 40.45 33.48 48.43
CA VAL A 49 40.87 32.65 47.30
C VAL A 49 39.94 31.46 47.12
N LEU A 50 39.59 30.76 48.25
CA LEU A 50 38.64 29.66 48.22
C LEU A 50 37.28 30.10 47.74
N THR A 51 36.77 31.26 48.18
CA THR A 51 35.47 31.80 47.77
C THR A 51 35.47 32.14 46.28
N ILE A 52 36.51 32.78 45.78
CA ILE A 52 36.64 33.11 44.35
C ILE A 52 36.70 31.83 43.52
N THR A 53 37.48 30.83 43.94
CA THR A 53 37.62 29.55 43.28
C THR A 53 36.25 28.82 43.19
N LEU A 54 35.50 28.80 44.32
CA LEU A 54 34.18 28.23 44.39
C LEU A 54 33.18 28.95 43.45
N LEU A 55 33.20 30.29 43.42
CA LEU A 55 32.37 31.09 42.54
C LEU A 55 32.67 30.82 41.05
N VAL A 56 33.95 30.76 40.67
CA VAL A 56 34.38 30.41 39.35
C VAL A 56 33.92 28.97 38.98
N TYR A 57 34.13 28.01 39.89
CA TYR A 57 33.64 26.64 39.69
C TYR A 57 32.13 26.56 39.47
N LEU A 58 31.35 27.24 40.33
CA LEU A 58 29.88 27.31 40.17
C LEU A 58 29.47 27.98 38.85
N ALA A 59 30.13 29.09 38.47
CA ALA A 59 29.86 29.77 37.23
C ALA A 59 30.11 28.88 36.01
N LEU A 60 31.22 28.13 35.98
CA LEU A 60 31.55 27.18 34.93
C LEU A 60 30.56 26.01 34.89
N ARG A 61 30.15 25.50 36.03
CA ARG A 61 29.17 24.42 36.17
C ARG A 61 27.79 24.86 35.66
N VAL A 62 27.32 26.04 36.07
CA VAL A 62 26.04 26.60 35.62
C VAL A 62 26.06 26.87 34.11
N THR A 63 27.15 27.42 33.58
CA THR A 63 27.30 27.65 32.13
C THR A 63 27.28 26.33 31.34
N GLY A 64 27.89 25.27 31.86
CA GLY A 64 27.87 23.93 31.29
C GLY A 64 26.46 23.30 31.27
N ILE A 65 25.66 23.51 32.33
CA ILE A 65 24.29 23.08 32.43
C ILE A 65 23.40 23.85 31.41
N ILE A 66 23.52 25.18 31.39
CA ILE A 66 22.73 26.05 30.49
C ILE A 66 22.99 25.70 29.02
N ARG A 67 24.23 25.36 28.64
CA ARG A 67 24.56 24.95 27.27
C ARG A 67 23.98 23.60 26.86
N ARG A 68 23.75 22.66 27.82
CA ARG A 68 23.21 21.32 27.57
C ARG A 68 21.67 21.26 27.59
N VAL A 69 21.04 22.12 28.40
CA VAL A 69 19.56 22.17 28.54
C VAL A 69 18.82 22.40 27.22
N PRO A 70 19.27 23.33 26.31
CA PRO A 70 18.52 23.52 25.05
C PRO A 70 18.50 22.27 24.16
N ALA A 71 19.58 21.51 24.07
CA ALA A 71 19.67 20.32 23.25
C ALA A 71 18.75 19.18 23.78
N THR A 72 18.80 18.92 25.07
CA THR A 72 17.92 17.91 25.72
C THR A 72 16.46 18.31 25.70
N TYR A 73 16.15 19.60 25.85
CA TYR A 73 14.79 20.11 25.78
C TYR A 73 14.21 19.98 24.36
N LEU A 74 14.98 20.28 23.31
CA LEU A 74 14.56 20.12 21.93
C LEU A 74 14.29 18.67 21.57
N VAL A 75 15.18 17.74 21.98
CA VAL A 75 14.99 16.31 21.80
C VAL A 75 13.75 15.82 22.55
N TRP A 76 13.57 16.21 23.81
CA TRP A 76 12.40 15.82 24.61
C TRP A 76 11.09 16.38 24.00
N ARG A 77 11.11 17.64 23.55
CA ARG A 77 9.95 18.26 22.88
C ARG A 77 9.61 17.53 21.57
N GLY A 78 10.62 17.13 20.78
CA GLY A 78 10.45 16.31 19.57
C GLY A 78 9.76 14.98 19.89
N HIS A 79 10.26 14.25 20.90
CA HIS A 79 9.63 13.00 21.33
C HIS A 79 8.19 13.16 21.81
N GLN A 80 7.89 14.23 22.54
CA GLN A 80 6.49 14.50 22.94
C GLN A 80 5.58 14.80 21.75
N GLN A 81 6.09 15.53 20.76
CA GLN A 81 5.30 15.80 19.55
C GLN A 81 5.02 14.53 18.76
N THR A 82 6.01 13.68 18.54
CA THR A 82 5.87 12.39 17.86
C THR A 82 4.91 11.46 18.62
N GLN A 83 5.01 11.38 19.94
CA GLN A 83 4.06 10.57 20.73
C GLN A 83 2.64 11.09 20.67
N ARG A 84 2.44 12.41 20.72
CA ARG A 84 1.11 13.01 20.55
C ARG A 84 0.54 12.70 19.17
N ALA A 85 1.34 12.86 18.12
CA ALA A 85 0.94 12.54 16.74
C ALA A 85 0.57 11.06 16.59
N SER A 86 1.35 10.14 17.18
CA SER A 86 1.05 8.71 17.22
C SER A 86 -0.28 8.41 17.94
N ASN A 87 -0.52 9.03 19.09
CA ASN A 87 -1.79 8.86 19.83
C ASN A 87 -3.00 9.38 19.03
N LEU A 88 -2.83 10.48 18.29
CA LEU A 88 -3.87 11.01 17.40
C LEU A 88 -4.14 10.05 16.23
N THR A 89 -3.09 9.46 15.66
CA THR A 89 -3.20 8.42 14.63
C THR A 89 -4.01 7.23 15.13
N ILE A 90 -3.64 6.66 16.28
CA ILE A 90 -4.35 5.52 16.88
C ILE A 90 -5.82 5.86 17.13
N LYS A 91 -6.08 7.05 17.68
CA LYS A 91 -7.46 7.52 17.90
C LYS A 91 -8.24 7.70 16.59
N GLY A 92 -7.60 8.24 15.57
CA GLY A 92 -8.17 8.38 14.24
C GLY A 92 -8.52 7.04 13.59
N GLN A 93 -7.60 6.06 13.67
CA GLN A 93 -7.83 4.70 13.19
C GLN A 93 -8.99 4.00 13.93
N LYS A 94 -9.06 4.15 15.26
CA LYS A 94 -10.17 3.62 16.05
C LYS A 94 -11.50 4.20 15.60
N LEU A 95 -11.60 5.52 15.46
CA LEU A 95 -12.81 6.21 15.01
C LEU A 95 -13.20 5.83 13.57
N LEU A 96 -12.19 5.59 12.70
CA LEU A 96 -12.44 5.09 11.34
C LEU A 96 -13.10 3.70 11.37
N ALA A 97 -12.61 2.80 12.24
CA ALA A 97 -13.19 1.47 12.42
C ALA A 97 -14.60 1.52 13.07
N GLU A 98 -14.87 2.51 13.91
CA GLU A 98 -16.18 2.76 14.52
C GLU A 98 -17.17 3.44 13.56
N GLY A 99 -16.75 3.87 12.36
CA GLY A 99 -17.58 4.56 11.38
C GLY A 99 -17.77 6.06 11.65
N GLU A 100 -17.06 6.64 12.62
CA GLU A 100 -17.09 8.07 12.92
C GLU A 100 -16.16 8.88 11.99
N TYR A 101 -16.47 8.89 10.71
CA TYR A 101 -15.57 9.33 9.63
C TYR A 101 -15.14 10.80 9.76
N GLN A 102 -16.04 11.71 10.15
CA GLN A 102 -15.70 13.12 10.29
C GLN A 102 -14.67 13.36 11.39
N ARG A 103 -14.81 12.67 12.52
CA ARG A 103 -13.86 12.74 13.64
C ARG A 103 -12.58 12.01 13.31
N ALA A 104 -12.67 10.84 12.67
CA ALA A 104 -11.54 10.07 12.22
C ALA A 104 -10.62 10.90 11.30
N ARG A 105 -11.19 11.54 10.28
CA ARG A 105 -10.46 12.42 9.34
C ARG A 105 -9.70 13.51 10.09
N LYS A 106 -10.36 14.22 11.02
CA LYS A 106 -9.73 15.29 11.79
C LYS A 106 -8.54 14.80 12.63
N PHE A 107 -8.66 13.64 13.27
CA PHE A 107 -7.59 13.09 14.09
C PHE A 107 -6.45 12.52 13.24
N LEU A 108 -6.72 11.89 12.09
CA LEU A 108 -5.72 11.38 11.16
C LEU A 108 -4.92 12.52 10.52
N ASP A 109 -5.58 13.58 10.10
CA ASP A 109 -4.95 14.77 9.55
C ASP A 109 -4.05 15.45 10.59
N SER A 110 -4.54 15.68 11.81
CA SER A 110 -3.75 16.22 12.91
C SER A 110 -2.60 15.30 13.33
N GLY A 111 -2.80 13.99 13.27
CA GLY A 111 -1.80 12.96 13.59
C GLY A 111 -0.76 12.76 12.48
N ALA A 112 -1.00 13.26 11.26
CA ALA A 112 -0.04 13.23 10.18
C ALA A 112 1.14 14.17 10.43
N LEU A 113 0.92 15.28 11.12
CA LEU A 113 1.96 16.26 11.41
C LEU A 113 3.01 15.69 12.38
N ASN A 114 4.29 15.78 12.01
CA ASN A 114 5.43 15.30 12.81
C ASN A 114 5.38 13.80 13.17
N ASN A 115 4.84 12.96 12.27
CA ASN A 115 4.73 11.52 12.43
C ASN A 115 5.46 10.80 11.29
N GLU A 116 6.22 9.76 11.64
CA GLU A 116 6.88 8.89 10.66
C GLU A 116 5.86 8.19 9.74
N SER A 117 4.62 7.99 10.24
CA SER A 117 3.53 7.38 9.49
C SER A 117 2.63 8.40 8.78
N GLN A 118 3.12 9.60 8.49
CA GLN A 118 2.35 10.70 7.89
C GLN A 118 1.60 10.26 6.63
N ALA A 119 2.30 9.64 5.69
CA ALA A 119 1.71 9.18 4.43
C ALA A 119 0.62 8.11 4.63
N LEU A 120 0.78 7.20 5.60
CA LEU A 120 -0.24 6.21 5.94
C LEU A 120 -1.48 6.85 6.57
N ASN A 121 -1.29 7.91 7.36
CA ASN A 121 -2.41 8.67 7.91
C ASN A 121 -3.25 9.33 6.81
N TYR A 122 -2.61 9.83 5.75
CA TYR A 122 -3.33 10.38 4.61
C TYR A 122 -4.10 9.32 3.82
N LEU A 123 -3.56 8.10 3.66
CA LEU A 123 -4.33 6.99 3.07
C LEU A 123 -5.58 6.65 3.91
N ALA A 124 -5.45 6.67 5.24
CA ALA A 124 -6.59 6.44 6.12
C ALA A 124 -7.58 7.62 6.11
N ALA A 125 -7.10 8.86 6.04
CA ALA A 125 -7.93 10.05 5.90
C ALA A 125 -8.69 10.06 4.56
N ALA A 126 -8.08 9.56 3.48
CA ALA A 126 -8.75 9.37 2.19
C ALA A 126 -9.93 8.41 2.28
N ARG A 127 -9.79 7.30 3.03
CA ARG A 127 -10.92 6.37 3.31
C ARG A 127 -12.04 7.05 4.09
N ALA A 128 -11.69 7.85 5.09
CA ALA A 128 -12.70 8.61 5.85
C ALA A 128 -13.43 9.65 4.97
N ALA A 129 -12.70 10.37 4.12
CA ALA A 129 -13.26 11.35 3.18
C ALA A 129 -14.21 10.69 2.16
N ASP A 130 -13.83 9.53 1.63
CA ASP A 130 -14.65 8.76 0.69
C ASP A 130 -15.99 8.35 1.33
N GLN A 131 -15.97 7.83 2.55
CA GLN A 131 -17.17 7.44 3.29
C GLN A 131 -18.09 8.64 3.62
N MET A 132 -17.54 9.84 3.58
CA MET A 132 -18.31 11.10 3.75
C MET A 132 -18.84 11.65 2.41
N GLY A 133 -18.48 11.03 1.28
CA GLY A 133 -18.79 11.52 -0.06
C GLY A 133 -17.94 12.72 -0.50
N ASP A 134 -16.88 13.05 0.26
CA ASP A 134 -15.97 14.18 -0.03
C ASP A 134 -14.88 13.73 -1.02
N GLY A 135 -15.23 13.71 -2.31
CA GLY A 135 -14.34 13.26 -3.39
C GLY A 135 -13.10 14.14 -3.56
N GLU A 136 -13.22 15.44 -3.34
CA GLU A 136 -12.10 16.38 -3.46
C GLU A 136 -11.06 16.15 -2.36
N ALA A 137 -11.50 16.04 -1.12
CA ALA A 137 -10.62 15.72 0.00
C ALA A 137 -9.97 14.34 -0.16
N ARG A 138 -10.72 13.32 -0.61
CA ARG A 138 -10.17 12.00 -0.90
C ARG A 138 -9.00 12.07 -1.88
N GLU A 139 -9.18 12.70 -3.04
CA GLU A 139 -8.13 12.82 -4.03
C GLU A 139 -6.93 13.64 -3.54
N SER A 140 -7.19 14.67 -2.75
CA SER A 140 -6.14 15.46 -2.11
C SER A 140 -5.28 14.61 -1.19
N TYR A 141 -5.90 13.83 -0.29
CA TYR A 141 -5.16 12.96 0.62
C TYR A 141 -4.41 11.83 -0.09
N LEU A 142 -4.98 11.24 -1.15
CA LEU A 142 -4.32 10.22 -1.97
C LEU A 142 -3.06 10.79 -2.67
N ARG A 143 -3.09 12.05 -3.11
CA ARG A 143 -1.91 12.72 -3.68
C ARG A 143 -0.86 12.99 -2.61
N GLN A 144 -1.24 13.61 -1.49
CA GLN A 144 -0.34 13.94 -0.39
C GLN A 144 0.41 12.71 0.14
N ALA A 145 -0.25 11.55 0.21
CA ALA A 145 0.39 10.30 0.64
C ALA A 145 1.59 9.93 -0.25
N VAL A 146 1.48 10.07 -1.57
CA VAL A 146 2.56 9.74 -2.52
C VAL A 146 3.60 10.85 -2.61
N GLU A 147 3.21 12.11 -2.43
CA GLU A 147 4.15 13.24 -2.39
C GLU A 147 5.13 13.12 -1.21
N ILE A 148 4.66 12.58 -0.09
CA ILE A 148 5.50 12.36 1.11
C ILE A 148 6.34 11.09 0.97
N ASP A 149 5.75 10.00 0.49
CA ASP A 149 6.43 8.72 0.29
C ASP A 149 6.04 8.11 -1.04
N ILE A 150 6.92 8.23 -2.04
CA ILE A 150 6.72 7.67 -3.39
C ILE A 150 6.62 6.14 -3.36
N GLY A 151 7.19 5.48 -2.33
CA GLY A 151 7.07 4.04 -2.12
C GLY A 151 5.64 3.57 -1.88
N LEU A 152 4.74 4.48 -1.48
CA LEU A 152 3.32 4.20 -1.27
C LEU A 152 2.46 4.33 -2.55
N SER A 153 3.04 4.58 -3.73
CA SER A 153 2.29 4.67 -4.99
C SER A 153 1.43 3.43 -5.25
N ARG A 154 1.97 2.24 -4.95
CA ARG A 154 1.22 0.98 -5.03
C ARG A 154 0.07 0.91 -4.02
N ALA A 155 0.32 1.26 -2.76
CA ALA A 155 -0.71 1.28 -1.72
C ALA A 155 -1.81 2.28 -2.03
N ARG A 156 -1.45 3.47 -2.54
CA ARG A 156 -2.41 4.46 -3.03
C ARG A 156 -3.31 3.88 -4.12
N SER A 157 -2.74 3.21 -5.14
CA SER A 157 -3.52 2.61 -6.23
C SER A 157 -4.49 1.54 -5.72
N VAL A 158 -4.06 0.71 -4.77
CA VAL A 158 -4.91 -0.30 -4.13
C VAL A 158 -6.05 0.36 -3.36
N VAL A 159 -5.75 1.33 -2.50
CA VAL A 159 -6.78 2.05 -1.73
C VAL A 159 -7.77 2.76 -2.67
N ALA A 160 -7.28 3.46 -3.69
CA ALA A 160 -8.13 4.13 -4.67
C ALA A 160 -9.07 3.16 -5.41
N ALA A 161 -8.56 1.97 -5.77
CA ALA A 161 -9.36 0.93 -6.42
C ALA A 161 -10.40 0.31 -5.47
N GLU A 162 -10.05 0.05 -4.21
CA GLU A 162 -11.01 -0.43 -3.20
C GLU A 162 -12.16 0.58 -3.01
N LEU A 163 -11.84 1.86 -2.91
CA LEU A 163 -12.81 2.91 -2.75
C LEU A 163 -13.71 3.08 -3.99
N ALA A 164 -13.13 3.01 -5.20
CA ALA A 164 -13.88 3.06 -6.44
C ALA A 164 -14.85 1.87 -6.55
N LEU A 165 -14.39 0.66 -6.23
CA LEU A 165 -15.22 -0.53 -6.24
C LEU A 165 -16.36 -0.44 -5.22
N ALA A 166 -16.10 0.08 -4.03
CA ALA A 166 -17.12 0.30 -2.99
C ALA A 166 -18.20 1.31 -3.41
N ARG A 167 -17.86 2.28 -4.25
CA ARG A 167 -18.82 3.24 -4.84
C ARG A 167 -19.59 2.70 -6.03
N GLY A 168 -19.30 1.46 -6.49
CA GLY A 168 -19.89 0.90 -7.71
C GLY A 168 -19.29 1.45 -9.01
N GLU A 169 -18.00 1.83 -8.96
CA GLU A 169 -17.22 2.32 -10.12
C GLU A 169 -16.14 1.29 -10.51
N PRO A 170 -16.51 0.07 -10.97
CA PRO A 170 -15.57 -1.01 -11.18
C PRO A 170 -14.55 -0.73 -12.30
N GLU A 171 -14.92 0.02 -13.33
CA GLU A 171 -14.03 0.40 -14.44
C GLU A 171 -12.92 1.33 -13.96
N VAL A 172 -13.25 2.25 -13.04
CA VAL A 172 -12.26 3.12 -12.40
C VAL A 172 -11.29 2.30 -11.57
N ALA A 173 -11.80 1.32 -10.80
CA ALA A 173 -10.96 0.42 -10.01
C ALA A 173 -9.97 -0.38 -10.89
N LEU A 174 -10.43 -0.93 -12.02
CA LEU A 174 -9.57 -1.63 -12.99
C LEU A 174 -8.48 -0.71 -13.56
N LYS A 175 -8.85 0.51 -13.94
CA LYS A 175 -7.91 1.51 -14.44
C LYS A 175 -6.82 1.85 -13.41
N MET A 176 -7.18 1.98 -12.13
CA MET A 176 -6.21 2.27 -11.05
C MET A 176 -5.22 1.12 -10.81
N LEU A 177 -5.61 -0.13 -11.13
CA LEU A 177 -4.78 -1.32 -10.92
C LEU A 177 -4.07 -1.82 -12.18
N LYS A 178 -4.23 -1.16 -13.34
CA LYS A 178 -3.71 -1.63 -14.63
C LYS A 178 -2.20 -1.88 -14.60
N ASP A 179 -1.42 -0.91 -14.09
CA ASP A 179 0.04 -0.96 -14.07
C ASP A 179 0.59 -1.41 -12.71
N THR A 180 -0.27 -1.89 -11.81
CA THR A 180 0.13 -2.29 -10.47
C THR A 180 0.55 -3.75 -10.45
N LYS A 181 1.78 -4.03 -9.97
CA LYS A 181 2.25 -5.42 -9.81
C LYS A 181 1.29 -6.20 -8.91
N SER A 182 0.73 -7.28 -9.45
CA SER A 182 -0.31 -8.04 -8.78
C SER A 182 0.24 -8.87 -7.60
N ASN A 183 -0.61 -9.04 -6.60
CA ASN A 183 -0.54 -10.03 -5.54
C ASN A 183 -1.96 -10.58 -5.35
N ASP A 184 -2.14 -11.55 -4.45
CA ASP A 184 -3.42 -12.21 -4.23
C ASP A 184 -4.55 -11.22 -3.91
N HIS A 185 -4.27 -10.21 -3.07
CA HIS A 185 -5.26 -9.18 -2.71
C HIS A 185 -5.65 -8.31 -3.92
N ILE A 186 -4.67 -7.84 -4.70
CA ILE A 186 -4.91 -7.04 -5.91
C ILE A 186 -5.68 -7.87 -6.94
N LEU A 187 -5.36 -9.16 -7.10
CA LEU A 187 -6.09 -10.05 -7.98
C LEU A 187 -7.55 -10.23 -7.55
N GLN A 188 -7.84 -10.30 -6.25
CA GLN A 188 -9.22 -10.33 -5.74
C GLN A 188 -9.98 -9.05 -6.04
N ILE A 189 -9.35 -7.87 -5.90
CA ILE A 189 -9.99 -6.58 -6.25
C ILE A 189 -10.24 -6.54 -7.76
N LYS A 190 -9.26 -6.88 -8.60
CA LYS A 190 -9.43 -6.96 -10.06
C LYS A 190 -10.58 -7.89 -10.42
N LEU A 191 -10.64 -9.07 -9.83
CA LEU A 191 -11.71 -10.04 -10.07
C LEU A 191 -13.10 -9.48 -9.76
N LYS A 192 -13.27 -8.92 -8.56
CA LYS A 192 -14.54 -8.30 -8.16
C LYS A 192 -14.92 -7.16 -9.10
N SER A 193 -13.94 -6.37 -9.54
CA SER A 193 -14.17 -5.27 -10.49
C SER A 193 -14.57 -5.77 -11.87
N ILE A 194 -13.92 -6.83 -12.38
CA ILE A 194 -14.25 -7.47 -13.66
C ILE A 194 -15.69 -8.00 -13.64
N GLN A 195 -16.06 -8.71 -12.59
CA GLN A 195 -17.42 -9.25 -12.42
C GLN A 195 -18.46 -8.13 -12.32
N ALA A 196 -18.18 -7.07 -11.56
CA ALA A 196 -19.09 -5.94 -11.42
C ALA A 196 -19.23 -5.11 -12.72
N ALA A 197 -18.15 -4.94 -13.47
CA ALA A 197 -18.15 -4.24 -14.75
C ALA A 197 -18.66 -5.10 -15.92
N SER A 198 -18.78 -6.42 -15.74
CA SER A 198 -19.03 -7.38 -16.82
C SER A 198 -18.03 -7.24 -17.99
N SER A 199 -16.80 -6.85 -17.66
CA SER A 199 -15.75 -6.60 -18.66
C SER A 199 -15.02 -7.89 -19.03
N TRP A 200 -15.50 -8.57 -20.09
CA TRP A 200 -14.87 -9.79 -20.58
C TRP A 200 -13.42 -9.57 -21.06
N SER A 201 -13.10 -8.41 -21.63
CA SER A 201 -11.76 -8.07 -22.14
C SER A 201 -10.73 -7.97 -21.00
N ASP A 202 -11.08 -7.28 -19.92
CA ASP A 202 -10.23 -7.18 -18.74
C ASP A 202 -10.10 -8.53 -18.03
N GLY A 203 -11.17 -9.34 -18.06
CA GLY A 203 -11.14 -10.73 -17.60
C GLY A 203 -10.06 -11.54 -18.30
N LEU A 204 -10.03 -11.55 -19.61
CA LEU A 204 -9.04 -12.27 -20.41
C LEU A 204 -7.61 -11.75 -20.19
N LEU A 205 -7.42 -10.42 -20.08
CA LEU A 205 -6.11 -9.83 -19.78
C LEU A 205 -5.56 -10.23 -18.41
N THR A 206 -6.42 -10.53 -17.46
CA THR A 206 -6.04 -10.88 -16.08
C THR A 206 -5.74 -12.38 -15.91
N VAL A 207 -6.29 -13.24 -16.78
CA VAL A 207 -6.12 -14.72 -16.73
C VAL A 207 -4.66 -15.19 -16.61
N PRO A 208 -3.67 -14.67 -17.39
CA PRO A 208 -2.29 -15.14 -17.28
C PRO A 208 -1.65 -14.92 -15.92
N GLU A 209 -1.98 -13.81 -15.24
CA GLU A 209 -1.51 -13.54 -13.88
C GLU A 209 -2.19 -14.46 -12.87
N MET A 210 -3.52 -14.62 -12.98
CA MET A 210 -4.29 -15.48 -12.09
C MET A 210 -3.92 -16.95 -12.20
N ARG A 211 -3.56 -17.42 -13.39
CA ARG A 211 -3.18 -18.82 -13.62
C ARG A 211 -1.94 -19.23 -12.82
N LYS A 212 -1.05 -18.28 -12.50
CA LYS A 212 0.12 -18.52 -11.66
C LYS A 212 -0.22 -18.69 -10.17
N THR A 213 -1.28 -18.03 -9.73
CA THR A 213 -1.67 -17.97 -8.31
C THR A 213 -2.81 -18.96 -8.00
N ASN A 214 -3.86 -18.96 -8.83
CA ASN A 214 -5.03 -19.83 -8.67
C ASN A 214 -5.54 -20.30 -10.02
N PRO A 215 -5.06 -21.48 -10.53
CA PRO A 215 -5.43 -21.99 -11.84
C PRO A 215 -6.93 -22.24 -12.02
N ALA A 216 -7.62 -22.71 -10.97
CA ALA A 216 -9.04 -23.02 -11.03
C ALA A 216 -9.90 -21.76 -11.22
N VAL A 217 -9.59 -20.71 -10.48
CA VAL A 217 -10.26 -19.39 -10.61
C VAL A 217 -9.95 -18.77 -11.98
N ALA A 218 -8.70 -18.87 -12.43
CA ALA A 218 -8.30 -18.37 -13.76
C ALA A 218 -9.07 -19.05 -14.88
N LEU A 219 -9.27 -20.37 -14.81
CA LEU A 219 -10.04 -21.12 -15.81
C LEU A 219 -11.53 -20.72 -15.78
N ALA A 220 -12.11 -20.52 -14.59
CA ALA A 220 -13.51 -20.11 -14.46
C ALA A 220 -13.74 -18.71 -15.11
N ILE A 221 -12.84 -17.76 -14.84
CA ILE A 221 -12.91 -16.41 -15.44
C ILE A 221 -12.69 -16.48 -16.95
N GLU A 222 -11.72 -17.29 -17.41
CA GLU A 222 -11.48 -17.46 -18.84
C GLU A 222 -12.71 -18.02 -19.55
N LYS A 223 -13.41 -19.00 -18.95
CA LYS A 223 -14.65 -19.55 -19.48
C LYS A 223 -15.75 -18.50 -19.59
N GLU A 224 -16.00 -17.77 -18.52
CA GLU A 224 -17.03 -16.73 -18.47
C GLU A 224 -16.72 -15.58 -19.45
N ALA A 225 -15.50 -15.05 -19.42
CA ALA A 225 -15.05 -13.97 -20.27
C ALA A 225 -15.01 -14.37 -21.75
N ALA A 226 -14.58 -15.60 -22.05
CA ALA A 226 -14.56 -16.12 -23.41
C ALA A 226 -16.00 -16.31 -23.97
N ALA A 227 -16.93 -16.83 -23.17
CA ALA A 227 -18.32 -16.96 -23.56
C ALA A 227 -18.95 -15.59 -23.86
N ALA A 228 -18.77 -14.62 -22.97
CA ALA A 228 -19.28 -13.27 -23.13
C ALA A 228 -18.67 -12.58 -24.38
N GLY A 229 -17.33 -12.63 -24.51
CA GLY A 229 -16.64 -12.00 -25.64
C GLY A 229 -16.95 -12.63 -26.99
N LEU A 230 -17.03 -13.97 -27.08
CA LEU A 230 -17.37 -14.64 -28.34
C LEU A 230 -18.83 -14.42 -28.74
N SER A 231 -19.72 -14.18 -27.78
CA SER A 231 -21.15 -13.88 -28.02
C SER A 231 -21.43 -12.40 -28.31
N ASP A 232 -20.44 -11.53 -28.14
CA ASP A 232 -20.60 -10.09 -28.35
C ASP A 232 -20.78 -9.78 -29.86
N ALA A 233 -22.01 -9.38 -30.25
CA ALA A 233 -22.34 -9.08 -31.62
C ALA A 233 -21.63 -7.83 -32.17
N SER A 234 -21.08 -6.98 -31.31
CA SER A 234 -20.39 -5.75 -31.75
C SER A 234 -18.95 -6.01 -32.23
N LEU A 235 -18.39 -7.21 -31.98
CA LEU A 235 -17.03 -7.53 -32.36
C LEU A 235 -16.88 -7.80 -33.86
N SER A 236 -15.80 -7.25 -34.45
CA SER A 236 -15.39 -7.62 -35.81
C SER A 236 -14.87 -9.07 -35.84
N ASP A 237 -14.95 -9.70 -37.02
CA ASP A 237 -14.42 -11.07 -37.23
C ASP A 237 -12.92 -11.15 -36.87
N TYR A 238 -12.14 -10.12 -37.19
CA TYR A 238 -10.72 -10.03 -36.82
C TYR A 238 -10.51 -10.08 -35.31
N THR A 239 -11.25 -9.26 -34.58
CA THR A 239 -11.12 -9.21 -33.10
C THR A 239 -11.58 -10.52 -32.48
N ARG A 240 -12.67 -11.13 -32.97
CA ARG A 240 -13.17 -12.43 -32.50
C ARG A 240 -12.20 -13.56 -32.81
N HIS A 241 -11.53 -13.53 -33.96
CA HIS A 241 -10.49 -14.48 -34.33
C HIS A 241 -9.26 -14.34 -33.37
N ASP A 242 -8.84 -13.11 -33.11
CA ASP A 242 -7.73 -12.86 -32.17
C ASP A 242 -8.08 -13.30 -30.75
N LEU A 243 -9.29 -13.05 -30.28
CA LEU A 243 -9.81 -13.52 -29.01
C LEU A 243 -9.73 -15.05 -28.96
N PHE A 244 -10.31 -15.77 -29.90
CA PHE A 244 -10.32 -17.24 -29.94
C PHE A 244 -8.89 -17.82 -30.00
N ARG A 245 -8.01 -17.20 -30.79
CA ARG A 245 -6.60 -17.61 -30.92
C ARG A 245 -5.85 -17.52 -29.58
N ASN A 246 -6.19 -16.57 -28.72
CA ASN A 246 -5.51 -16.32 -27.46
C ASN A 246 -6.09 -17.12 -26.27
N LEU A 247 -7.21 -17.86 -26.46
CA LEU A 247 -7.76 -18.76 -25.44
C LEU A 247 -6.80 -19.92 -25.11
N SER A 248 -7.00 -20.52 -23.96
CA SER A 248 -6.27 -21.72 -23.56
C SER A 248 -6.53 -22.90 -24.51
N ALA A 249 -5.60 -23.85 -24.53
CA ALA A 249 -5.71 -25.06 -25.35
C ALA A 249 -6.93 -25.91 -24.96
N GLU A 250 -7.40 -25.82 -23.71
CA GLU A 250 -8.59 -26.49 -23.22
C GLU A 250 -9.84 -25.89 -23.88
N LEU A 251 -10.05 -24.58 -23.81
CA LEU A 251 -11.21 -23.91 -24.37
C LEU A 251 -11.24 -23.99 -25.90
N LYS A 252 -10.08 -23.91 -26.58
CA LYS A 252 -10.00 -24.09 -28.05
C LYS A 252 -10.44 -25.45 -28.55
N LYS A 253 -10.47 -26.47 -27.67
CA LYS A 253 -10.92 -27.82 -28.00
C LYS A 253 -12.36 -28.09 -27.57
N ASP A 254 -12.90 -27.25 -26.72
CA ASP A 254 -14.26 -27.39 -26.19
C ASP A 254 -15.28 -27.00 -27.27
N PRO A 255 -16.20 -27.92 -27.65
CA PRO A 255 -17.21 -27.67 -28.69
C PRO A 255 -18.04 -26.41 -28.46
N THR A 256 -18.34 -26.09 -27.20
CA THR A 256 -19.15 -24.93 -26.82
C THR A 256 -18.51 -23.61 -27.30
N TYR A 257 -17.20 -23.44 -27.03
CA TYR A 257 -16.49 -22.22 -27.43
C TYR A 257 -16.20 -22.17 -28.94
N ILE A 258 -16.03 -23.34 -29.58
CA ILE A 258 -15.94 -23.43 -31.05
C ILE A 258 -17.27 -23.00 -31.66
N ALA A 259 -18.40 -23.47 -31.15
CA ALA A 259 -19.73 -23.09 -31.62
C ALA A 259 -20.00 -21.59 -31.48
N LEU A 260 -19.66 -21.00 -30.30
CA LEU A 260 -19.80 -19.55 -30.10
C LEU A 260 -18.92 -18.75 -31.05
N TYR A 261 -17.68 -19.17 -31.26
CA TYR A 261 -16.75 -18.53 -32.19
C TYR A 261 -17.30 -18.53 -33.61
N VAL A 262 -17.75 -19.70 -34.10
CA VAL A 262 -18.25 -19.90 -35.45
C VAL A 262 -19.56 -19.15 -35.71
N ARG A 263 -20.49 -19.18 -34.73
CA ARG A 263 -21.77 -18.44 -34.84
C ARG A 263 -21.58 -16.95 -34.94
N GLY A 264 -20.54 -16.41 -34.32
CA GLY A 264 -20.21 -15.00 -34.31
C GLY A 264 -19.52 -14.50 -35.58
N LEU A 265 -18.95 -15.37 -36.44
CA LEU A 265 -18.28 -14.99 -37.67
C LEU A 265 -19.28 -14.64 -38.77
N ASN A 266 -19.04 -13.52 -39.45
CA ASN A 266 -19.81 -13.11 -40.60
C ASN A 266 -19.31 -13.78 -41.88
N ASP A 267 -17.99 -14.00 -41.96
CA ASP A 267 -17.36 -14.66 -43.13
C ASP A 267 -17.52 -16.19 -43.06
N ARG A 268 -18.43 -16.73 -43.86
CA ARG A 268 -18.76 -18.15 -43.88
C ARG A 268 -17.67 -19.03 -44.52
N ASP A 269 -16.80 -18.46 -45.35
CA ASP A 269 -15.74 -19.21 -46.01
C ASP A 269 -14.62 -19.59 -45.02
N VAL A 270 -14.47 -18.80 -43.97
CA VAL A 270 -13.51 -19.08 -42.84
C VAL A 270 -14.09 -20.15 -41.89
N VAL A 271 -15.40 -20.27 -41.79
CA VAL A 271 -16.07 -21.17 -40.84
C VAL A 271 -15.90 -22.63 -41.22
N GLU A 272 -16.01 -22.98 -42.50
CA GLU A 272 -15.95 -24.36 -43.00
C GLU A 272 -14.64 -25.07 -42.53
N PRO A 273 -13.44 -24.57 -42.83
CA PRO A 273 -12.21 -25.25 -42.46
C PRO A 273 -12.04 -25.37 -40.94
N VAL A 274 -12.58 -24.42 -40.17
CA VAL A 274 -12.53 -24.47 -38.69
C VAL A 274 -13.37 -25.61 -38.15
N LEU A 275 -14.63 -25.74 -38.59
CA LEU A 275 -15.53 -26.81 -38.18
C LEU A 275 -15.02 -28.18 -38.63
N ARG A 276 -14.55 -28.30 -39.85
CA ARG A 276 -13.97 -29.54 -40.36
C ARG A 276 -12.75 -29.99 -39.58
N ALA A 277 -11.86 -29.05 -39.21
CA ALA A 277 -10.69 -29.35 -38.39
C ALA A 277 -11.07 -29.74 -36.97
N ALA A 278 -12.08 -29.13 -36.38
CA ALA A 278 -12.60 -29.45 -35.05
C ALA A 278 -13.24 -30.85 -35.05
N LEU A 279 -14.13 -31.15 -36.00
CA LEU A 279 -14.85 -32.43 -36.11
C LEU A 279 -13.89 -33.60 -36.41
N LYS A 280 -12.79 -33.35 -37.13
CA LYS A 280 -11.74 -34.36 -37.33
C LYS A 280 -11.04 -34.74 -36.02
N LYS A 281 -10.93 -33.84 -35.06
CA LYS A 281 -10.26 -34.08 -33.76
C LYS A 281 -11.22 -34.68 -32.74
N SER A 282 -12.45 -34.19 -32.68
CA SER A 282 -13.44 -34.62 -31.70
C SER A 282 -14.81 -34.48 -32.34
N TRP A 283 -15.47 -35.61 -32.54
CA TRP A 283 -16.83 -35.64 -33.10
C TRP A 283 -17.82 -35.06 -32.08
N ASN A 284 -18.64 -34.11 -32.57
CA ASN A 284 -19.66 -33.47 -31.72
C ASN A 284 -20.91 -33.16 -32.61
N PRO A 285 -22.12 -33.66 -32.23
CA PRO A 285 -23.35 -33.47 -32.99
C PRO A 285 -23.75 -32.00 -33.17
N GLU A 286 -23.49 -31.11 -32.18
CA GLU A 286 -23.79 -29.69 -32.31
C GLU A 286 -22.93 -29.03 -33.38
N LEU A 287 -21.64 -29.35 -33.47
CA LEU A 287 -20.74 -28.84 -34.50
C LEU A 287 -21.09 -29.42 -35.88
N VAL A 288 -21.59 -30.64 -35.95
CA VAL A 288 -22.10 -31.25 -37.18
C VAL A 288 -23.31 -30.49 -37.67
N ALA A 289 -24.29 -30.19 -36.83
CA ALA A 289 -25.43 -29.39 -37.16
C ALA A 289 -25.05 -28.00 -37.74
N LEU A 290 -24.10 -27.31 -37.05
CA LEU A 290 -23.57 -26.03 -37.54
C LEU A 290 -22.85 -26.16 -38.89
N TYR A 291 -22.21 -27.31 -39.15
CA TYR A 291 -21.58 -27.57 -40.43
C TYR A 291 -22.63 -27.68 -41.57
N GLY A 292 -23.79 -28.27 -41.27
CA GLY A 292 -24.94 -28.35 -42.19
C GLY A 292 -25.59 -27.00 -42.50
N GLU A 293 -25.58 -26.06 -41.58
CA GLU A 293 -26.16 -24.71 -41.69
C GLU A 293 -25.30 -23.75 -42.53
N LEU A 294 -24.11 -24.13 -42.99
CA LEU A 294 -23.24 -23.26 -43.80
C LEU A 294 -23.87 -23.00 -45.19
N GLY A 295 -23.64 -21.78 -45.73
CA GLY A 295 -24.20 -21.33 -47.00
C GLY A 295 -23.71 -22.11 -48.23
N GLU A 296 -24.25 -21.75 -49.42
CA GLU A 296 -24.01 -22.46 -50.66
C GLU A 296 -22.55 -22.38 -51.15
N SER A 297 -21.78 -21.37 -50.75
CA SER A 297 -20.40 -21.14 -51.21
C SER A 297 -19.48 -22.34 -50.99
N THR A 298 -19.74 -23.13 -49.94
CA THR A 298 -18.91 -24.29 -49.52
C THR A 298 -19.58 -25.65 -49.82
N LEU A 299 -20.71 -25.69 -50.55
CA LEU A 299 -21.56 -26.86 -50.71
C LEU A 299 -20.80 -28.09 -51.26
N GLN A 300 -20.00 -27.90 -52.33
CA GLN A 300 -19.28 -29.02 -52.96
C GLN A 300 -18.22 -29.64 -52.02
N ILE A 301 -17.54 -28.79 -51.23
CA ILE A 301 -16.54 -29.27 -50.26
C ILE A 301 -17.25 -30.02 -49.13
N ARG A 302 -18.40 -29.52 -48.65
CA ARG A 302 -19.18 -30.11 -47.59
C ARG A 302 -19.77 -31.46 -47.98
N LEU A 303 -20.36 -31.58 -49.16
CA LEU A 303 -20.92 -32.86 -49.65
C LEU A 303 -19.83 -33.96 -49.62
N LYS A 304 -18.68 -33.68 -50.23
CA LYS A 304 -17.56 -34.63 -50.22
C LYS A 304 -17.07 -34.97 -48.82
N THR A 305 -17.09 -34.02 -47.89
CA THR A 305 -16.65 -34.20 -46.52
C THR A 305 -17.66 -35.04 -45.73
N VAL A 306 -18.97 -34.76 -45.89
CA VAL A 306 -20.07 -35.52 -45.24
C VAL A 306 -20.13 -36.95 -45.73
N GLU A 307 -19.97 -37.20 -47.03
CA GLU A 307 -19.86 -38.54 -47.57
C GLU A 307 -18.72 -39.34 -46.95
N ASN A 308 -17.59 -38.74 -46.73
CA ASN A 308 -16.47 -39.38 -45.97
C ASN A 308 -16.82 -39.65 -44.52
N TRP A 309 -17.56 -38.77 -43.86
CA TRP A 309 -17.96 -38.94 -42.48
C TRP A 309 -19.05 -40.02 -42.31
N GLN A 310 -19.95 -40.18 -43.28
CA GLN A 310 -20.97 -41.26 -43.27
C GLN A 310 -20.33 -42.64 -43.18
N THR A 311 -19.16 -42.84 -43.76
CA THR A 311 -18.45 -44.12 -43.68
C THR A 311 -17.93 -44.42 -42.26
N SER A 312 -17.65 -43.37 -41.49
CA SER A 312 -17.06 -43.49 -40.14
C SER A 312 -18.06 -43.28 -39.00
N ASN A 313 -19.13 -42.52 -39.20
CA ASN A 313 -20.13 -42.09 -38.21
C ASN A 313 -21.58 -42.29 -38.67
N SER A 314 -21.87 -43.38 -39.37
CA SER A 314 -23.16 -43.65 -40.02
C SER A 314 -24.39 -43.64 -39.09
N ALA A 315 -24.17 -43.76 -37.77
CA ALA A 315 -25.25 -43.82 -36.76
C ALA A 315 -25.63 -42.42 -36.20
N ASP A 316 -24.96 -41.34 -36.59
CA ASP A 316 -25.27 -40.01 -36.07
C ASP A 316 -26.42 -39.36 -36.81
N PRO A 317 -27.57 -39.09 -36.13
CA PRO A 317 -28.72 -38.42 -36.77
C PRO A 317 -28.40 -37.04 -37.33
N ALA A 318 -27.44 -36.31 -36.76
CA ALA A 318 -27.05 -34.96 -37.18
C ALA A 318 -26.49 -34.95 -38.63
N LEU A 319 -25.86 -36.06 -39.06
CA LEU A 319 -25.40 -36.24 -40.46
C LEU A 319 -26.50 -36.29 -41.50
N GLN A 320 -27.71 -36.68 -41.11
CA GLN A 320 -28.83 -36.74 -42.05
C GLN A 320 -29.38 -35.39 -42.45
N TYR A 321 -29.04 -34.34 -41.68
CA TYR A 321 -29.44 -32.95 -41.90
C TYR A 321 -28.30 -32.07 -42.44
N CYS A 322 -27.10 -32.61 -42.66
CA CYS A 322 -25.98 -31.96 -43.30
C CYS A 322 -26.01 -32.12 -44.80
#